data_3d99b9390aed80852e2b2a7c0586d6a2
#
_entry.id   3d99b9390aed80852e2b2a7c0586d6a2
#
_cell.length_a   1.000
_cell.length_b   1.000
_cell.length_c   1.000
_cell.angle_alpha   90.00
_cell.angle_beta   90.00
_cell.angle_gamma   90.00
#
_symmetry.space_group_name_H-M   'P 1'
#
loop_
_entity.id
_entity.type
_entity.pdbx_description
1 polymer ?
#
loop_
_entity_poly.entity_id
_entity_poly.type
_entity_poly.pdbx_seq_one_letter_code
_entity_poly.pdbx_strand_id
1 'polypeptide(L)'
;MKKFSTLVAITLTLSLFLVSCKEAVEKKQNTTNTEEIKEPKKPASVVVFNANLATESDLVALGFSAEVVNKLLAARPFLSMSDFTAIIEGENTEELFKKIFVPLNLNTTEEKVFKIIPGVGDKMAHEFEEYRPYTSILQFKREIGKYVDEKEVARYLDYVFVPVELNTSSEDDIKALPGIGKKMTHEFLEYRPYKNLAQFRKEIGKYVDEKELNRLERFVYIK
;
A
#
# COMPACT_ATOMS: atom_id res chain seq x y z
N MET A 1 -61.29 24.00 -11.85
CA MET A 1 -61.68 25.24 -11.13
C MET A 1 -60.40 25.91 -10.65
N LYS A 2 -60.10 27.06 -11.27
CA LYS A 2 -59.59 28.33 -10.70
C LYS A 2 -58.22 28.25 -9.99
N LYS A 3 -57.07 28.76 -10.60
CA LYS A 3 -56.61 30.18 -10.64
C LYS A 3 -55.92 30.57 -9.31
N PHE A 4 -54.73 31.15 -9.19
CA PHE A 4 -54.00 32.31 -9.76
C PHE A 4 -52.53 32.19 -9.22
N SER A 5 -51.46 32.33 -9.90
CA SER A 5 -50.76 33.47 -10.44
C SER A 5 -50.50 34.63 -9.44
N THR A 6 -49.23 34.85 -9.08
CA THR A 6 -48.69 36.21 -8.93
C THR A 6 -47.17 36.23 -9.09
N LEU A 7 -46.76 36.93 -10.13
CA LEU A 7 -45.39 37.37 -10.47
C LEU A 7 -45.17 38.70 -9.72
N VAL A 8 -44.01 38.92 -9.09
CA VAL A 8 -43.53 40.26 -8.76
C VAL A 8 -42.07 40.36 -9.16
N ALA A 9 -41.85 41.18 -10.17
CA ALA A 9 -40.53 41.71 -10.57
C ALA A 9 -40.40 43.11 -10.04
N ILE A 10 -39.26 43.49 -9.47
CA ILE A 10 -38.82 44.90 -9.25
C ILE A 10 -37.32 44.96 -9.45
N THR A 11 -36.88 45.45 -10.55
CA THR A 11 -36.03 46.59 -11.03
C THR A 11 -34.91 47.06 -10.11
N LEU A 12 -33.69 46.89 -10.58
CA LEU A 12 -32.69 47.76 -11.20
C LEU A 12 -32.49 49.15 -10.51
N THR A 13 -31.32 49.37 -9.89
CA THR A 13 -30.69 50.69 -9.93
C THR A 13 -29.16 50.57 -9.93
N LEU A 14 -28.63 51.13 -10.98
CA LEU A 14 -27.23 51.39 -11.35
C LEU A 14 -26.80 52.70 -10.66
N SER A 15 -25.65 52.73 -10.03
CA SER A 15 -24.96 53.98 -9.72
C SER A 15 -23.47 53.86 -9.90
N LEU A 16 -23.00 54.42 -11.00
CA LEU A 16 -21.62 54.79 -11.23
C LEU A 16 -21.22 55.97 -10.36
N PHE A 17 -20.07 55.90 -9.71
CA PHE A 17 -19.28 57.10 -9.39
C PHE A 17 -17.82 56.84 -9.75
N LEU A 18 -17.40 57.58 -10.79
CA LEU A 18 -16.02 57.85 -11.13
C LEU A 18 -15.57 59.09 -10.36
N VAL A 19 -14.45 58.97 -9.63
CA VAL A 19 -13.61 60.17 -9.36
C VAL A 19 -12.17 59.78 -9.49
N SER A 20 -11.55 60.44 -10.48
CA SER A 20 -10.13 60.48 -10.75
C SER A 20 -9.47 61.54 -9.86
N CYS A 21 -8.36 61.25 -9.22
CA CYS A 21 -7.33 62.26 -8.96
C CYS A 21 -5.95 61.59 -8.99
N LYS A 22 -5.14 62.13 -9.91
CA LYS A 22 -3.68 61.94 -9.96
C LYS A 22 -3.04 62.80 -8.87
N GLU A 23 -2.05 62.27 -8.20
CA GLU A 23 -0.83 63.03 -7.91
C GLU A 23 0.34 62.08 -7.66
N ALA A 24 1.45 62.43 -8.32
CA ALA A 24 2.72 61.72 -8.24
C ALA A 24 3.54 62.28 -7.07
N VAL A 25 4.29 61.46 -6.37
CA VAL A 25 5.63 61.82 -5.82
C VAL A 25 6.37 60.57 -5.33
N GLU A 26 7.55 60.37 -5.91
CA GLU A 26 8.83 59.84 -5.42
C GLU A 26 9.04 58.41 -4.86
N LYS A 27 9.99 57.82 -5.54
CA LYS A 27 10.80 56.66 -5.21
C LYS A 27 11.36 56.63 -3.79
N LYS A 28 11.18 55.51 -3.09
CA LYS A 28 12.23 54.92 -2.29
C LYS A 28 12.21 53.40 -2.51
N GLN A 29 13.25 52.90 -3.17
CA GLN A 29 13.61 51.49 -3.20
C GLN A 29 13.91 51.05 -1.77
N ASN A 30 13.15 50.06 -1.29
CA ASN A 30 13.54 49.24 -0.18
C ASN A 30 13.53 47.79 -0.68
N THR A 31 14.71 47.32 -0.96
CA THR A 31 15.01 45.93 -1.31
C THR A 31 14.81 45.11 -0.04
N THR A 32 13.63 44.53 0.12
CA THR A 32 13.45 43.48 1.12
C THR A 32 13.63 42.16 0.41
N ASN A 33 14.80 41.56 0.60
CA ASN A 33 15.07 40.15 0.31
C ASN A 33 14.04 39.32 1.10
N THR A 34 13.01 38.85 0.42
CA THR A 34 12.21 37.75 0.91
C THR A 34 13.00 36.47 0.59
N GLU A 35 13.81 36.01 1.52
CA GLU A 35 14.31 34.64 1.50
C GLU A 35 13.09 33.73 1.55
N GLU A 36 12.80 33.08 0.43
CA GLU A 36 11.93 31.91 0.39
C GLU A 36 12.53 30.87 1.32
N ILE A 37 11.94 30.72 2.49
CA ILE A 37 12.19 29.56 3.37
C ILE A 37 11.66 28.36 2.60
N LYS A 38 12.56 27.66 1.89
CA LYS A 38 12.28 26.36 1.34
C LYS A 38 12.03 25.44 2.54
N GLU A 39 10.76 25.12 2.77
CA GLU A 39 10.42 23.99 3.66
C GLU A 39 11.27 22.79 3.29
N PRO A 40 11.86 22.09 4.27
CA PRO A 40 12.63 20.88 3.99
C PRO A 40 11.68 19.89 3.32
N LYS A 41 11.95 19.53 2.07
CA LYS A 41 11.28 18.46 1.36
C LYS A 41 11.28 17.24 2.28
N LYS A 42 10.09 16.87 2.81
CA LYS A 42 9.86 15.61 3.52
C LYS A 42 10.51 14.51 2.68
N PRO A 43 11.41 13.70 3.22
CA PRO A 43 12.01 12.62 2.45
C PRO A 43 10.86 11.78 1.87
N ALA A 44 10.88 11.58 0.57
CA ALA A 44 9.91 10.74 -0.11
C ALA A 44 9.97 9.37 0.59
N SER A 45 8.84 8.89 1.10
CA SER A 45 8.75 7.55 1.65
C SER A 45 9.19 6.60 0.54
N VAL A 46 10.24 5.84 0.78
CA VAL A 46 10.69 4.81 -0.17
C VAL A 46 9.56 3.79 -0.25
N VAL A 47 8.91 3.71 -1.40
CA VAL A 47 7.88 2.72 -1.65
C VAL A 47 8.58 1.39 -1.90
N VAL A 48 8.25 0.38 -1.09
CA VAL A 48 8.73 -0.99 -1.31
C VAL A 48 7.76 -1.70 -2.25
N PHE A 49 8.23 -2.09 -3.43
CA PHE A 49 7.41 -2.82 -4.37
C PHE A 49 7.20 -4.27 -3.91
N ASN A 50 5.98 -4.77 -4.04
CA ASN A 50 5.75 -6.20 -3.93
C ASN A 50 6.24 -6.89 -5.22
N ALA A 51 7.18 -7.83 -5.12
CA ALA A 51 7.78 -8.51 -6.27
C ALA A 51 6.77 -9.24 -7.15
N ASN A 52 5.62 -9.65 -6.60
CA ASN A 52 4.54 -10.25 -7.37
C ASN A 52 3.68 -9.26 -8.16
N LEU A 53 3.71 -7.97 -7.78
CA LEU A 53 2.80 -6.94 -8.31
C LEU A 53 3.53 -5.84 -9.09
N ALA A 54 4.85 -5.68 -8.89
CA ALA A 54 5.65 -4.69 -9.60
C ALA A 54 5.47 -4.84 -11.12
N THR A 55 5.20 -3.74 -11.80
CA THR A 55 5.06 -3.74 -13.27
C THR A 55 6.43 -3.92 -13.94
N GLU A 56 6.44 -4.22 -15.22
CA GLU A 56 7.68 -4.24 -16.02
C GLU A 56 8.42 -2.90 -15.87
N SER A 57 7.70 -1.78 -15.97
CA SER A 57 8.26 -0.44 -15.79
C SER A 57 8.88 -0.23 -14.40
N ASP A 58 8.26 -0.74 -13.33
CA ASP A 58 8.82 -0.67 -11.98
C ASP A 58 10.13 -1.46 -11.88
N LEU A 59 10.16 -2.66 -12.45
CA LEU A 59 11.34 -3.53 -12.45
C LEU A 59 12.50 -2.89 -13.23
N VAL A 60 12.23 -2.29 -14.39
CA VAL A 60 13.22 -1.53 -15.17
C VAL A 60 13.73 -0.32 -14.37
N ALA A 61 12.84 0.42 -13.70
CA ALA A 61 13.20 1.57 -12.86
C ALA A 61 14.06 1.19 -11.64
N LEU A 62 13.95 -0.06 -11.16
CA LEU A 62 14.80 -0.62 -10.11
C LEU A 62 16.21 -0.99 -10.61
N GLY A 63 16.44 -0.97 -11.92
CA GLY A 63 17.74 -1.22 -12.55
C GLY A 63 17.93 -2.64 -13.07
N PHE A 64 16.90 -3.48 -13.07
CA PHE A 64 17.01 -4.83 -13.63
C PHE A 64 17.20 -4.80 -15.15
N SER A 65 18.05 -5.69 -15.67
CA SER A 65 18.17 -5.88 -17.10
C SER A 65 16.90 -6.47 -17.71
N ALA A 66 16.66 -6.25 -19.00
CA ALA A 66 15.50 -6.81 -19.71
C ALA A 66 15.39 -8.33 -19.57
N GLU A 67 16.53 -9.04 -19.53
CA GLU A 67 16.57 -10.49 -19.32
C GLU A 67 16.04 -10.87 -17.94
N VAL A 68 16.50 -10.18 -16.88
CA VAL A 68 16.06 -10.42 -15.48
C VAL A 68 14.58 -10.06 -15.33
N VAL A 69 14.14 -8.94 -15.90
CA VAL A 69 12.72 -8.53 -15.90
C VAL A 69 11.84 -9.63 -16.49
N ASN A 70 12.20 -10.16 -17.67
CA ASN A 70 11.44 -11.24 -18.31
C ASN A 70 11.39 -12.50 -17.44
N LYS A 71 12.52 -12.90 -16.82
CA LYS A 71 12.57 -14.04 -15.90
C LYS A 71 11.68 -13.82 -14.68
N LEU A 72 11.72 -12.62 -14.07
CA LEU A 72 10.89 -12.28 -12.91
C LEU A 72 9.39 -12.36 -13.26
N LEU A 73 8.97 -11.76 -14.37
CA LEU A 73 7.57 -11.76 -14.80
C LEU A 73 7.07 -13.19 -15.12
N ALA A 74 7.89 -14.00 -15.75
CA ALA A 74 7.54 -15.38 -16.12
C ALA A 74 7.40 -16.29 -14.89
N ALA A 75 8.25 -16.08 -13.86
CA ALA A 75 8.32 -16.94 -12.68
C ALA A 75 7.23 -16.65 -11.63
N ARG A 76 6.47 -15.57 -11.76
CA ARG A 76 5.38 -15.27 -10.82
C ARG A 76 4.30 -16.33 -10.84
N PRO A 77 3.69 -16.59 -9.67
CA PRO A 77 3.87 -15.93 -8.38
C PRO A 77 5.07 -16.48 -7.60
N PHE A 78 5.83 -15.58 -6.96
CA PHE A 78 6.81 -15.95 -5.95
C PHE A 78 6.09 -16.33 -4.67
N LEU A 79 6.27 -17.53 -4.20
CA LEU A 79 5.68 -18.03 -2.96
C LEU A 79 6.60 -17.81 -1.76
N SER A 80 7.89 -17.58 -1.99
CA SER A 80 8.90 -17.30 -0.99
C SER A 80 9.91 -16.26 -1.48
N MET A 81 10.70 -15.70 -0.54
CA MET A 81 11.84 -14.85 -0.91
C MET A 81 12.92 -15.64 -1.66
N SER A 82 13.08 -16.93 -1.37
CA SER A 82 14.05 -17.78 -2.09
C SER A 82 13.72 -17.93 -3.57
N ASP A 83 12.43 -18.03 -3.95
CA ASP A 83 12.03 -18.08 -5.35
C ASP A 83 12.43 -16.82 -6.11
N PHE A 84 12.26 -15.65 -5.45
CA PHE A 84 12.64 -14.36 -6.01
C PHE A 84 14.16 -14.19 -6.10
N THR A 85 14.89 -14.51 -5.02
CA THR A 85 16.34 -14.34 -4.97
C THR A 85 17.10 -15.26 -5.93
N ALA A 86 16.57 -16.44 -6.24
CA ALA A 86 17.17 -17.35 -7.21
C ALA A 86 17.25 -16.74 -8.63
N ILE A 87 16.42 -15.74 -8.95
CA ILE A 87 16.43 -15.08 -10.27
C ILE A 87 17.36 -13.88 -10.31
N ILE A 88 17.53 -13.21 -9.17
CA ILE A 88 18.35 -12.00 -9.04
C ILE A 88 19.74 -12.30 -8.48
N GLU A 89 20.25 -13.50 -8.75
CA GLU A 89 21.57 -13.95 -8.30
C GLU A 89 22.67 -12.98 -8.76
N GLY A 90 23.55 -12.56 -7.82
CA GLY A 90 24.61 -11.59 -8.09
C GLY A 90 24.24 -10.11 -7.85
N GLU A 91 22.99 -9.78 -7.61
CA GLU A 91 22.58 -8.43 -7.23
C GLU A 91 22.88 -8.12 -5.75
N ASN A 92 23.03 -6.84 -5.43
CA ASN A 92 23.14 -6.40 -4.04
C ASN A 92 21.77 -6.51 -3.33
N THR A 93 21.52 -7.67 -2.74
CA THR A 93 20.23 -7.98 -2.12
C THR A 93 19.89 -7.07 -0.94
N GLU A 94 20.87 -6.58 -0.18
CA GLU A 94 20.65 -5.69 0.96
C GLU A 94 19.99 -4.37 0.53
N GLU A 95 20.52 -3.73 -0.51
CA GLU A 95 19.95 -2.49 -1.04
C GLU A 95 18.68 -2.75 -1.85
N LEU A 96 18.59 -3.90 -2.51
CA LEU A 96 17.44 -4.26 -3.32
C LEU A 96 16.21 -4.54 -2.46
N PHE A 97 16.36 -5.20 -1.32
CA PHE A 97 15.24 -5.51 -0.40
C PHE A 97 14.63 -4.26 0.24
N LYS A 98 15.32 -3.12 0.24
CA LYS A 98 14.75 -1.82 0.61
C LYS A 98 13.76 -1.28 -0.42
N LYS A 99 13.73 -1.85 -1.63
CA LYS A 99 12.97 -1.34 -2.78
C LYS A 99 11.96 -2.34 -3.33
N ILE A 100 12.23 -3.66 -3.21
CA ILE A 100 11.35 -4.71 -3.70
C ILE A 100 11.45 -5.94 -2.80
N PHE A 101 10.31 -6.58 -2.52
CA PHE A 101 10.25 -7.69 -1.58
C PHE A 101 9.08 -8.64 -1.89
N VAL A 102 9.17 -9.90 -1.49
CA VAL A 102 8.03 -10.83 -1.43
C VAL A 102 7.53 -10.88 0.02
N PRO A 103 6.36 -10.34 0.34
CA PRO A 103 5.87 -10.27 1.72
C PRO A 103 5.84 -11.63 2.41
N LEU A 104 6.30 -11.67 3.67
CA LEU A 104 6.41 -12.87 4.49
C LEU A 104 5.16 -13.07 5.34
N ASN A 105 4.73 -14.33 5.48
CA ASN A 105 3.63 -14.71 6.34
C ASN A 105 4.07 -14.67 7.81
N LEU A 106 3.46 -13.78 8.62
CA LEU A 106 3.81 -13.64 10.04
C LEU A 106 3.63 -14.92 10.85
N ASN A 107 2.69 -15.79 10.48
CA ASN A 107 2.38 -16.97 11.26
C ASN A 107 3.22 -18.20 10.92
N THR A 108 3.85 -18.24 9.75
CA THR A 108 4.54 -19.47 9.27
C THR A 108 6.00 -19.27 8.92
N THR A 109 6.47 -18.01 8.75
CA THR A 109 7.86 -17.72 8.43
C THR A 109 8.74 -17.96 9.65
N GLU A 110 9.85 -18.66 9.49
CA GLU A 110 10.83 -18.89 10.57
C GLU A 110 11.46 -17.57 11.04
N GLU A 111 11.72 -17.43 12.35
CA GLU A 111 12.33 -16.23 12.96
C GLU A 111 13.55 -15.72 12.19
N LYS A 112 14.48 -16.63 11.85
CA LYS A 112 15.72 -16.28 11.15
C LYS A 112 15.47 -15.60 9.79
N VAL A 113 14.34 -15.89 9.12
CA VAL A 113 14.02 -15.34 7.80
C VAL A 113 13.56 -13.89 7.92
N PHE A 114 12.96 -13.48 9.02
CA PHE A 114 12.59 -12.06 9.21
C PHE A 114 13.78 -11.12 9.23
N LYS A 115 14.98 -11.61 9.54
CA LYS A 115 16.22 -10.80 9.54
C LYS A 115 16.66 -10.31 8.17
N ILE A 116 16.08 -10.85 7.09
CA ILE A 116 16.31 -10.31 5.74
C ILE A 116 15.53 -9.02 5.47
N ILE A 117 14.54 -8.69 6.32
CA ILE A 117 13.82 -7.42 6.25
C ILE A 117 14.77 -6.31 6.68
N PRO A 118 14.98 -5.26 5.87
CA PRO A 118 15.88 -4.17 6.20
C PRO A 118 15.56 -3.56 7.58
N GLY A 119 16.55 -3.49 8.46
CA GLY A 119 16.41 -2.94 9.82
C GLY A 119 15.80 -3.90 10.84
N VAL A 120 15.45 -5.13 10.49
CA VAL A 120 15.01 -6.16 11.44
C VAL A 120 16.20 -6.94 11.95
N GLY A 121 16.57 -6.71 13.22
CA GLY A 121 17.58 -7.50 13.93
C GLY A 121 16.96 -8.64 14.74
N ASP A 122 17.80 -9.38 15.49
CA ASP A 122 17.37 -10.54 16.28
C ASP A 122 16.20 -10.24 17.21
N LYS A 123 16.24 -9.11 17.91
CA LYS A 123 15.16 -8.72 18.83
C LYS A 123 13.82 -8.60 18.11
N MET A 124 13.75 -7.85 17.02
CA MET A 124 12.48 -7.64 16.32
C MET A 124 11.99 -8.90 15.60
N ALA A 125 12.91 -9.72 15.06
CA ALA A 125 12.56 -11.01 14.48
C ALA A 125 11.91 -11.93 15.52
N HIS A 126 12.44 -11.93 16.75
CA HIS A 126 11.88 -12.65 17.89
C HIS A 126 10.47 -12.14 18.23
N GLU A 127 10.27 -10.82 18.33
CA GLU A 127 8.96 -10.23 18.63
C GLU A 127 7.91 -10.59 17.56
N PHE A 128 8.31 -10.70 16.27
CA PHE A 128 7.40 -11.18 15.22
C PHE A 128 6.97 -12.63 15.44
N GLU A 129 7.80 -13.47 16.04
CA GLU A 129 7.45 -14.86 16.33
C GLU A 129 6.68 -15.02 17.64
N GLU A 130 7.03 -14.27 18.69
CA GLU A 130 6.47 -14.42 20.05
C GLU A 130 4.96 -14.20 20.10
N TYR A 131 4.45 -13.23 19.32
CA TYR A 131 3.02 -12.89 19.33
C TYR A 131 2.13 -13.76 18.44
N ARG A 132 2.65 -14.87 17.91
CA ARG A 132 1.87 -15.81 17.12
C ARG A 132 0.86 -16.59 17.97
N PRO A 133 -0.32 -16.93 17.37
CA PRO A 133 -0.75 -16.59 16.01
C PRO A 133 -1.30 -15.16 15.91
N TYR A 134 -0.90 -14.44 14.88
CA TYR A 134 -1.57 -13.20 14.50
C TYR A 134 -2.89 -13.54 13.81
N THR A 135 -3.96 -12.93 14.29
CA THR A 135 -5.33 -13.16 13.79
C THR A 135 -5.92 -11.91 13.13
N SER A 136 -5.29 -10.75 13.28
CA SER A 136 -5.69 -9.50 12.66
C SER A 136 -4.52 -8.53 12.49
N ILE A 137 -4.66 -7.62 11.52
CA ILE A 137 -3.68 -6.54 11.33
C ILE A 137 -3.64 -5.59 12.55
N LEU A 138 -4.76 -5.44 13.23
CA LEU A 138 -4.84 -4.60 14.42
C LEU A 138 -4.02 -5.20 15.58
N GLN A 139 -4.05 -6.53 15.74
CA GLN A 139 -3.20 -7.23 16.71
C GLN A 139 -1.72 -6.96 16.40
N PHE A 140 -1.28 -7.16 15.17
CA PHE A 140 0.10 -6.87 14.77
C PHE A 140 0.51 -5.43 15.12
N LYS A 141 -0.28 -4.45 14.73
CA LYS A 141 -0.01 -3.04 15.03
C LYS A 141 0.11 -2.76 16.54
N ARG A 142 -0.76 -3.36 17.34
CA ARG A 142 -0.75 -3.21 18.80
C ARG A 142 0.49 -3.83 19.44
N GLU A 143 0.83 -5.06 19.05
CA GLU A 143 1.92 -5.79 19.69
C GLU A 143 3.29 -5.21 19.28
N ILE A 144 3.50 -4.98 18.00
CA ILE A 144 4.78 -4.44 17.49
C ILE A 144 4.93 -2.96 17.81
N GLY A 145 3.84 -2.20 17.88
CA GLY A 145 3.85 -0.81 18.33
C GLY A 145 4.33 -0.58 19.76
N LYS A 146 4.52 -1.63 20.55
CA LYS A 146 5.17 -1.55 21.87
C LYS A 146 6.69 -1.30 21.76
N TYR A 147 7.30 -1.62 20.64
CA TYR A 147 8.75 -1.63 20.43
C TYR A 147 9.23 -0.55 19.47
N VAL A 148 8.38 -0.13 18.55
CA VAL A 148 8.69 0.86 17.52
C VAL A 148 7.52 1.82 17.32
N ASP A 149 7.79 2.95 16.66
CA ASP A 149 6.75 3.93 16.36
C ASP A 149 5.79 3.46 15.25
N GLU A 150 4.69 4.18 15.09
CA GLU A 150 3.64 3.88 14.11
C GLU A 150 4.17 3.88 12.66
N LYS A 151 5.15 4.74 12.36
CA LYS A 151 5.77 4.81 11.04
C LYS A 151 6.55 3.54 10.73
N GLU A 152 7.29 3.02 11.70
CA GLU A 152 8.06 1.80 11.54
C GLU A 152 7.15 0.56 11.49
N VAL A 153 6.06 0.53 12.28
CA VAL A 153 5.01 -0.50 12.14
C VAL A 153 4.42 -0.50 10.74
N ALA A 154 4.11 0.69 10.19
CA ALA A 154 3.59 0.81 8.83
C ALA A 154 4.63 0.33 7.79
N ARG A 155 5.91 0.63 7.98
CA ARG A 155 6.99 0.13 7.12
C ARG A 155 7.10 -1.40 7.13
N TYR A 156 6.98 -2.03 8.29
CA TYR A 156 7.00 -3.50 8.36
C TYR A 156 5.88 -4.15 7.54
N LEU A 157 4.72 -3.51 7.42
CA LEU A 157 3.62 -4.02 6.62
C LEU A 157 3.87 -4.05 5.10
N ASP A 158 4.95 -3.40 4.62
CA ASP A 158 5.42 -3.59 3.25
C ASP A 158 6.15 -4.94 3.07
N TYR A 159 6.59 -5.56 4.17
CA TYR A 159 7.42 -6.78 4.18
C TYR A 159 6.71 -8.01 4.71
N VAL A 160 5.65 -7.84 5.48
CA VAL A 160 4.93 -8.94 6.13
C VAL A 160 3.43 -8.83 5.92
N PHE A 161 2.73 -9.94 6.11
CA PHE A 161 1.26 -9.95 6.13
C PHE A 161 0.73 -10.87 7.23
N VAL A 162 -0.46 -10.56 7.72
CA VAL A 162 -1.25 -11.42 8.60
C VAL A 162 -2.17 -12.25 7.71
N PRO A 163 -2.08 -13.60 7.72
CA PRO A 163 -3.02 -14.42 6.96
C PRO A 163 -4.41 -14.33 7.58
N VAL A 164 -5.44 -14.37 6.73
CA VAL A 164 -6.84 -14.23 7.17
C VAL A 164 -7.57 -15.57 7.23
N GLU A 165 -8.36 -15.74 8.29
CA GLU A 165 -9.37 -16.80 8.35
C GLU A 165 -10.56 -16.40 7.46
N LEU A 166 -10.83 -17.19 6.42
CA LEU A 166 -11.76 -16.79 5.36
C LEU A 166 -13.17 -16.46 5.86
N ASN A 167 -13.66 -17.12 6.89
CA ASN A 167 -15.05 -16.97 7.35
C ASN A 167 -15.24 -15.90 8.43
N THR A 168 -14.18 -15.57 9.18
CA THR A 168 -14.32 -14.73 10.39
C THR A 168 -13.51 -13.44 10.36
N SER A 169 -12.45 -13.35 9.55
CA SER A 169 -11.64 -12.12 9.47
C SER A 169 -12.45 -10.93 9.00
N SER A 170 -12.11 -9.75 9.52
CA SER A 170 -12.76 -8.50 9.16
C SER A 170 -12.47 -8.09 7.72
N GLU A 171 -13.30 -7.20 7.18
CA GLU A 171 -13.05 -6.59 5.88
C GLU A 171 -11.71 -5.84 5.84
N ASP A 172 -11.34 -5.18 6.94
CA ASP A 172 -10.08 -4.44 7.06
C ASP A 172 -8.86 -5.38 7.06
N ASP A 173 -8.97 -6.56 7.69
CA ASP A 173 -7.90 -7.57 7.62
C ASP A 173 -7.70 -8.09 6.19
N ILE A 174 -8.80 -8.33 5.46
CA ILE A 174 -8.73 -8.76 4.05
C ILE A 174 -8.12 -7.66 3.18
N LYS A 175 -8.54 -6.40 3.36
CA LYS A 175 -7.97 -5.24 2.65
C LYS A 175 -6.49 -5.01 2.92
N ALA A 176 -6.00 -5.42 4.09
CA ALA A 176 -4.60 -5.29 4.46
C ALA A 176 -3.69 -6.32 3.78
N LEU A 177 -4.25 -7.33 3.13
CA LEU A 177 -3.48 -8.33 2.40
C LEU A 177 -2.78 -7.72 1.17
N PRO A 178 -1.54 -8.13 0.88
CA PRO A 178 -0.77 -7.56 -0.22
C PRO A 178 -1.48 -7.70 -1.58
N GLY A 179 -1.79 -6.54 -2.20
CA GLY A 179 -2.42 -6.48 -3.51
C GLY A 179 -3.89 -6.86 -3.58
N ILE A 180 -4.58 -6.92 -2.44
CA ILE A 180 -6.02 -7.10 -2.39
C ILE A 180 -6.70 -5.73 -2.52
N GLY A 181 -7.35 -5.52 -3.66
CA GLY A 181 -8.17 -4.32 -3.90
C GLY A 181 -9.62 -4.51 -3.44
N LYS A 182 -10.39 -3.42 -3.44
CA LYS A 182 -11.81 -3.41 -3.02
C LYS A 182 -12.65 -4.49 -3.68
N LYS A 183 -12.47 -4.73 -4.99
CA LYS A 183 -13.22 -5.76 -5.71
C LYS A 183 -12.95 -7.13 -5.13
N MET A 184 -11.68 -7.52 -4.99
CA MET A 184 -11.34 -8.84 -4.48
C MET A 184 -11.73 -9.00 -3.00
N THR A 185 -11.66 -7.94 -2.20
CA THR A 185 -12.20 -7.95 -0.82
C THR A 185 -13.68 -8.29 -0.80
N HIS A 186 -14.46 -7.68 -1.69
CA HIS A 186 -15.89 -7.96 -1.84
C HIS A 186 -16.13 -9.43 -2.18
N GLU A 187 -15.42 -9.96 -3.18
CA GLU A 187 -15.56 -11.36 -3.59
C GLU A 187 -15.22 -12.34 -2.46
N PHE A 188 -14.19 -12.04 -1.64
CA PHE A 188 -13.87 -12.88 -0.47
C PHE A 188 -15.01 -12.90 0.54
N LEU A 189 -15.70 -11.80 0.73
CA LEU A 189 -16.81 -11.69 1.68
C LEU A 189 -18.11 -12.30 1.14
N GLU A 190 -18.38 -12.15 -0.15
CA GLU A 190 -19.64 -12.57 -0.78
C GLU A 190 -19.86 -14.08 -0.73
N TYR A 191 -18.76 -14.86 -0.90
CA TYR A 191 -18.85 -16.33 -0.94
C TYR A 191 -18.81 -17.01 0.42
N ARG A 192 -18.81 -16.23 1.52
CA ARG A 192 -18.91 -16.81 2.89
C ARG A 192 -20.26 -17.49 3.13
N PRO A 193 -20.27 -18.63 3.85
CA PRO A 193 -19.14 -19.34 4.43
C PRO A 193 -18.44 -20.28 3.46
N TYR A 194 -17.12 -20.25 3.46
CA TYR A 194 -16.29 -21.22 2.73
C TYR A 194 -16.20 -22.54 3.53
N LYS A 195 -16.43 -23.64 2.86
CA LYS A 195 -16.34 -24.98 3.47
C LYS A 195 -14.92 -25.53 3.47
N ASN A 196 -14.12 -25.15 2.48
CA ASN A 196 -12.73 -25.58 2.29
C ASN A 196 -12.03 -24.71 1.23
N LEU A 197 -10.70 -24.85 1.10
CA LEU A 197 -9.92 -24.12 0.11
C LEU A 197 -10.29 -24.47 -1.34
N ALA A 198 -10.80 -25.68 -1.62
CA ALA A 198 -11.27 -26.02 -2.96
C ALA A 198 -12.48 -25.16 -3.39
N GLN A 199 -13.38 -24.86 -2.44
CA GLN A 199 -14.45 -23.91 -2.72
C GLN A 199 -13.91 -22.49 -2.95
N PHE A 200 -12.98 -22.02 -2.13
CA PHE A 200 -12.31 -20.74 -2.35
C PHE A 200 -11.70 -20.66 -3.75
N ARG A 201 -10.92 -21.66 -4.15
CA ARG A 201 -10.34 -21.73 -5.50
C ARG A 201 -11.39 -21.69 -6.61
N LYS A 202 -12.49 -22.42 -6.44
CA LYS A 202 -13.61 -22.46 -7.41
C LYS A 202 -14.27 -21.08 -7.55
N GLU A 203 -14.56 -20.42 -6.43
CA GLU A 203 -15.31 -19.16 -6.46
C GLU A 203 -14.42 -18.00 -6.91
N ILE A 204 -13.24 -17.85 -6.32
CA ILE A 204 -12.31 -16.77 -6.63
C ILE A 204 -11.64 -16.94 -8.01
N GLY A 205 -11.41 -18.18 -8.45
CA GLY A 205 -10.90 -18.48 -9.80
C GLY A 205 -11.80 -18.01 -10.95
N LYS A 206 -13.05 -17.58 -10.67
CA LYS A 206 -13.90 -16.91 -11.67
C LYS A 206 -13.41 -15.51 -12.04
N TYR A 207 -12.60 -14.89 -11.21
CA TYR A 207 -12.18 -13.49 -11.31
C TYR A 207 -10.70 -13.31 -11.64
N VAL A 208 -9.89 -14.34 -11.42
CA VAL A 208 -8.45 -14.31 -11.58
C VAL A 208 -7.94 -15.57 -12.28
N ASP A 209 -6.77 -15.49 -12.87
CA ASP A 209 -6.11 -16.66 -13.44
C ASP A 209 -5.49 -17.58 -12.36
N GLU A 210 -5.01 -18.74 -12.77
CA GLU A 210 -4.43 -19.73 -11.84
C GLU A 210 -3.17 -19.21 -11.11
N LYS A 211 -2.38 -18.36 -11.74
CA LYS A 211 -1.19 -17.76 -11.11
C LYS A 211 -1.58 -16.84 -9.96
N GLU A 212 -2.53 -15.97 -10.22
CA GLU A 212 -3.05 -15.05 -9.19
C GLU A 212 -3.80 -15.82 -8.11
N LEU A 213 -4.56 -16.85 -8.46
CA LEU A 213 -5.25 -17.68 -7.47
C LEU A 213 -4.26 -18.36 -6.51
N ASN A 214 -3.14 -18.89 -7.02
CA ASN A 214 -2.07 -19.47 -6.21
C ASN A 214 -1.42 -18.41 -5.29
N ARG A 215 -1.28 -17.16 -5.76
CA ARG A 215 -0.81 -16.06 -4.94
C ARG A 215 -1.78 -15.74 -3.81
N LEU A 216 -3.08 -15.67 -4.11
CA LEU A 216 -4.13 -15.34 -3.14
C LEU A 216 -4.30 -16.43 -2.07
N GLU A 217 -4.16 -17.69 -2.45
CA GLU A 217 -4.29 -18.83 -1.52
C GLU A 217 -3.27 -18.78 -0.37
N ARG A 218 -2.08 -18.18 -0.59
CA ARG A 218 -1.08 -17.97 0.49
C ARG A 218 -1.58 -17.10 1.65
N PHE A 219 -2.56 -16.27 1.39
CA PHE A 219 -3.04 -15.27 2.34
C PHE A 219 -4.19 -15.74 3.22
N VAL A 220 -4.72 -16.93 2.94
CA VAL A 220 -5.98 -17.38 3.53
C VAL A 220 -5.85 -18.76 4.18
N TYR A 221 -6.71 -19.00 5.16
CA TYR A 221 -6.90 -20.33 5.74
C TYR A 221 -8.35 -20.49 6.21
N ILE A 222 -8.74 -21.75 6.50
CA ILE A 222 -10.05 -22.11 7.06
C ILE A 222 -9.78 -22.96 8.30
N LYS A 223 -10.47 -22.63 9.40
CA LYS A 223 -10.45 -23.42 10.65
C LYS A 223 -11.46 -24.54 10.61
#